data_b4a0cf4523ce71c3a55449156ee36fde
#
_entry.id   b4a0cf4523ce71c3a55449156ee36fde
#
_cell.length_a   1.000
_cell.length_b   1.000
_cell.length_c   1.000
_cell.angle_alpha   90.00
_cell.angle_beta   90.00
_cell.angle_gamma   90.00
#
_symmetry.space_group_name_H-M   'P 1'
#
loop_
_entity.id
_entity.type
_entity.pdbx_description
1 polymer ?
#
loop_
_entity_poly.entity_id
_entity_poly.type
_entity_poly.pdbx_seq_one_letter_code
_entity_poly.pdbx_strand_id
1 'polypeptide(L)'
;MSVLTSMQHQSIAAGNDALMPITVSGPSFRPLYDQIKILLTQSLIAGEWKPGEAIPSEMELAARYQVSQGTVRKAIDALASENILIRRQGKGTFVATHTEPTHQYRFLRIIPDKGNKDKVHPTTNFIDVKRGKASTEVASALDLKPGAPVTAIRRVLVFADTPTILDEIVLSSALFPNLTIERIRESRGSIYSFLETGYGLRMIRAEERLYAVAADVTAAVHLMVAEGTPLLCVDRIAFTYGDKPVEWRRGRCLTDGYSYYNELA
;
A
#
# COMPACT_ATOMS: atom_id res chain seq x y z
N MET A 1 -12.84 -26.64 -63.41
CA MET A 1 -11.48 -26.56 -62.86
C MET A 1 -11.56 -25.87 -61.51
N SER A 2 -11.34 -26.66 -60.46
CA SER A 2 -11.38 -26.27 -59.05
C SER A 2 -10.30 -25.28 -58.66
N VAL A 3 -10.61 -24.35 -57.71
CA VAL A 3 -9.68 -23.95 -56.66
C VAL A 3 -10.49 -23.64 -55.38
N LEU A 4 -10.28 -24.47 -54.37
CA LEU A 4 -10.73 -24.35 -53.00
C LEU A 4 -9.98 -23.20 -52.32
N THR A 5 -10.70 -22.27 -51.67
CA THR A 5 -10.13 -21.26 -50.79
C THR A 5 -10.36 -21.70 -49.34
N SER A 6 -9.28 -22.01 -48.62
CA SER A 6 -9.23 -22.29 -47.19
C SER A 6 -9.59 -21.06 -46.37
N MET A 7 -10.61 -21.15 -45.56
CA MET A 7 -10.85 -20.21 -44.45
C MET A 7 -9.99 -20.62 -43.25
N GLN A 8 -8.99 -19.82 -42.92
CA GLN A 8 -8.27 -19.92 -41.66
C GLN A 8 -9.05 -19.16 -40.57
N HIS A 9 -9.49 -19.90 -39.58
CA HIS A 9 -9.97 -19.35 -38.29
C HIS A 9 -8.78 -18.76 -37.55
N GLN A 10 -8.76 -17.43 -37.38
CA GLN A 10 -7.91 -16.79 -36.37
C GLN A 10 -8.61 -16.85 -35.01
N SER A 11 -8.07 -17.72 -34.14
CA SER A 11 -8.38 -17.76 -32.71
C SER A 11 -7.79 -16.54 -32.01
N ILE A 12 -8.64 -15.73 -31.42
CA ILE A 12 -8.25 -14.62 -30.57
C ILE A 12 -7.81 -15.21 -29.22
N ALA A 13 -6.51 -15.31 -29.02
CA ALA A 13 -5.94 -15.65 -27.72
C ALA A 13 -6.06 -14.43 -26.80
N ALA A 14 -6.88 -14.56 -25.76
CA ALA A 14 -6.92 -13.63 -24.63
C ALA A 14 -5.57 -13.66 -23.93
N GLY A 15 -4.86 -12.54 -23.94
CA GLY A 15 -3.60 -12.35 -23.22
C GLY A 15 -3.83 -12.36 -21.72
N ASN A 16 -3.50 -13.48 -21.11
CA ASN A 16 -3.37 -13.63 -19.68
C ASN A 16 -2.02 -13.02 -19.28
N ASP A 17 -1.99 -11.73 -18.92
CA ASP A 17 -0.81 -11.07 -18.33
C ASP A 17 -0.65 -11.56 -16.88
N ALA A 18 -0.36 -12.86 -16.76
CA ALA A 18 0.03 -13.48 -15.51
C ALA A 18 1.39 -12.90 -15.09
N LEU A 19 1.47 -12.45 -13.84
CA LEU A 19 2.67 -12.07 -13.12
C LEU A 19 3.83 -13.01 -13.51
N MET A 20 4.79 -12.50 -14.28
CA MET A 20 5.99 -13.26 -14.62
C MET A 20 6.71 -13.66 -13.34
N PRO A 21 7.07 -14.95 -13.17
CA PRO A 21 7.91 -15.36 -12.06
C PRO A 21 9.26 -14.63 -12.20
N ILE A 22 9.73 -14.03 -11.10
CA ILE A 22 11.07 -13.43 -11.04
C ILE A 22 12.06 -14.59 -11.24
N THR A 23 12.60 -14.71 -12.44
CA THR A 23 13.67 -15.66 -12.74
C THR A 23 14.93 -15.17 -12.04
N VAL A 24 15.30 -15.84 -10.95
CA VAL A 24 16.60 -15.65 -10.29
C VAL A 24 17.66 -16.28 -11.19
N SER A 25 18.24 -15.50 -12.10
CA SER A 25 19.33 -15.94 -12.96
C SER A 25 20.66 -15.62 -12.31
N GLY A 26 21.42 -16.66 -11.91
CA GLY A 26 22.80 -16.61 -11.45
C GLY A 26 23.04 -17.35 -10.13
N PRO A 27 24.27 -17.82 -9.82
CA PRO A 27 24.58 -18.41 -8.52
C PRO A 27 24.47 -17.32 -7.46
N SER A 28 23.35 -17.33 -6.70
CA SER A 28 23.12 -16.34 -5.65
C SER A 28 23.89 -16.75 -4.40
N PHE A 29 24.97 -16.03 -4.09
CA PHE A 29 25.66 -16.07 -2.80
C PHE A 29 24.81 -15.45 -1.66
N ARG A 30 23.48 -15.44 -1.80
CA ARG A 30 22.60 -14.95 -0.75
C ARG A 30 22.54 -15.96 0.40
N PRO A 31 22.60 -15.49 1.65
CA PRO A 31 22.42 -16.35 2.81
C PRO A 31 21.14 -17.17 2.70
N LEU A 32 21.15 -18.41 3.20
CA LEU A 32 20.02 -19.34 3.05
C LEU A 32 18.72 -18.77 3.64
N TYR A 33 18.80 -18.03 4.76
CA TYR A 33 17.62 -17.39 5.33
C TYR A 33 16.99 -16.32 4.40
N ASP A 34 17.80 -15.64 3.59
CA ASP A 34 17.31 -14.63 2.64
C ASP A 34 16.60 -15.30 1.45
N GLN A 35 17.08 -16.47 1.03
CA GLN A 35 16.38 -17.30 0.03
C GLN A 35 15.03 -17.77 0.57
N ILE A 36 14.95 -18.23 1.83
CA ILE A 36 13.70 -18.61 2.48
C ILE A 36 12.76 -17.40 2.62
N LYS A 37 13.28 -16.21 2.97
CA LYS A 37 12.52 -14.98 2.99
C LYS A 37 11.85 -14.68 1.64
N ILE A 38 12.59 -14.84 0.54
CA ILE A 38 12.07 -14.65 -0.83
C ILE A 38 10.96 -15.68 -1.11
N LEU A 39 11.16 -16.96 -0.79
CA LEU A 39 10.15 -18.00 -1.01
C LEU A 39 8.87 -17.73 -0.20
N LEU A 40 8.99 -17.33 1.07
CA LEU A 40 7.85 -16.96 1.91
C LEU A 40 7.10 -15.72 1.32
N THR A 41 7.86 -14.73 0.84
CA THR A 41 7.26 -13.55 0.18
C THR A 41 6.53 -13.94 -1.11
N GLN A 42 7.07 -14.87 -1.90
CA GLN A 42 6.39 -15.38 -3.10
C GLN A 42 5.09 -16.11 -2.75
N SER A 43 5.08 -16.93 -1.69
CA SER A 43 3.86 -17.57 -1.19
C SER A 43 2.80 -16.55 -0.76
N LEU A 44 3.22 -15.44 -0.11
CA LEU A 44 2.32 -14.34 0.24
C LEU A 44 1.75 -13.62 -1.00
N ILE A 45 2.59 -13.36 -2.00
CA ILE A 45 2.17 -12.77 -3.30
C ILE A 45 1.18 -13.67 -4.03
N ALA A 46 1.43 -14.99 -3.99
CA ALA A 46 0.54 -15.99 -4.57
C ALA A 46 -0.78 -16.18 -3.80
N GLY A 47 -0.93 -15.52 -2.63
CA GLY A 47 -2.13 -15.62 -1.79
C GLY A 47 -2.27 -16.93 -1.04
N GLU A 48 -1.17 -17.69 -0.86
CA GLU A 48 -1.19 -18.93 -0.07
C GLU A 48 -1.65 -18.67 1.37
N TRP A 49 -1.30 -17.52 1.92
CA TRP A 49 -1.79 -17.04 3.21
C TRP A 49 -2.31 -15.62 3.06
N LYS A 50 -3.54 -15.39 3.47
CA LYS A 50 -4.18 -14.08 3.40
C LYS A 50 -3.77 -13.18 4.58
N PRO A 51 -3.91 -11.84 4.45
CA PRO A 51 -3.76 -10.94 5.58
C PRO A 51 -4.58 -11.38 6.79
N GLY A 52 -3.93 -11.46 7.97
CA GLY A 52 -4.52 -11.93 9.22
C GLY A 52 -4.50 -13.45 9.43
N GLU A 53 -4.19 -14.25 8.43
CA GLU A 53 -4.06 -15.71 8.57
C GLU A 53 -2.74 -16.12 9.21
N ALA A 54 -2.74 -17.26 9.89
CA ALA A 54 -1.54 -17.88 10.42
C ALA A 54 -0.75 -18.55 9.29
N ILE A 55 0.57 -18.39 9.29
CA ILE A 55 1.47 -19.19 8.46
C ILE A 55 1.84 -20.48 9.20
N PRO A 56 2.30 -21.53 8.49
CA PRO A 56 2.79 -22.74 9.14
C PRO A 56 3.90 -22.44 10.15
N SER A 57 4.06 -23.34 11.13
CA SER A 57 5.09 -23.22 12.16
C SER A 57 6.50 -23.24 11.57
N GLU A 58 7.48 -22.75 12.34
CA GLU A 58 8.89 -22.81 11.93
C GLU A 58 9.35 -24.23 11.62
N MET A 59 8.83 -25.24 12.33
CA MET A 59 9.16 -26.66 12.09
C MET A 59 8.56 -27.18 10.77
N GLU A 60 7.31 -26.86 10.49
CA GLU A 60 6.65 -27.26 9.24
C GLU A 60 7.30 -26.60 8.03
N LEU A 61 7.64 -25.30 8.14
CA LEU A 61 8.35 -24.58 7.08
C LEU A 61 9.78 -25.09 6.91
N ALA A 62 10.47 -25.49 8.00
CA ALA A 62 11.80 -26.09 7.93
C ALA A 62 11.75 -27.44 7.17
N ALA A 63 10.76 -28.26 7.46
CA ALA A 63 10.52 -29.52 6.73
C ALA A 63 10.17 -29.25 5.25
N ARG A 64 9.28 -28.31 4.97
CA ARG A 64 8.85 -27.94 3.61
C ARG A 64 10.02 -27.49 2.73
N TYR A 65 10.89 -26.65 3.25
CA TYR A 65 12.02 -26.07 2.52
C TYR A 65 13.33 -26.83 2.69
N GLN A 66 13.34 -27.93 3.46
CA GLN A 66 14.51 -28.80 3.75
C GLN A 66 15.70 -27.98 4.32
N VAL A 67 15.42 -27.10 5.28
CA VAL A 67 16.41 -26.25 5.95
C VAL A 67 16.27 -26.39 7.47
N SER A 68 17.25 -25.86 8.23
CA SER A 68 17.15 -25.82 9.69
C SER A 68 16.03 -24.88 10.17
N GLN A 69 15.41 -25.20 11.30
CA GLN A 69 14.43 -24.32 11.97
C GLN A 69 15.03 -22.93 12.23
N GLY A 70 16.32 -22.83 12.60
CA GLY A 70 17.01 -21.56 12.82
C GLY A 70 17.09 -20.69 11.55
N THR A 71 17.20 -21.31 10.37
CA THR A 71 17.18 -20.60 9.09
C THR A 71 15.80 -19.99 8.82
N VAL A 72 14.73 -20.77 9.04
CA VAL A 72 13.35 -20.29 8.91
C VAL A 72 13.06 -19.19 9.92
N ARG A 73 13.50 -19.36 11.17
CA ARG A 73 13.32 -18.33 12.22
C ARG A 73 13.92 -17.00 11.82
N LYS A 74 15.16 -16.99 11.30
CA LYS A 74 15.80 -15.75 10.80
C LYS A 74 15.03 -15.13 9.64
N ALA A 75 14.48 -15.93 8.71
CA ALA A 75 13.66 -15.42 7.62
C ALA A 75 12.35 -14.78 8.13
N ILE A 76 11.69 -15.44 9.09
CA ILE A 76 10.47 -14.91 9.72
C ILE A 76 10.77 -13.64 10.52
N ASP A 77 11.90 -13.60 11.25
CA ASP A 77 12.30 -12.39 12.01
C ASP A 77 12.56 -11.20 11.06
N ALA A 78 13.20 -11.45 9.92
CA ALA A 78 13.38 -10.42 8.89
C ALA A 78 12.04 -9.92 8.32
N LEU A 79 11.10 -10.83 8.02
CA LEU A 79 9.75 -10.44 7.57
C LEU A 79 8.94 -9.75 8.67
N ALA A 80 9.17 -10.08 9.93
CA ALA A 80 8.53 -9.42 11.06
C ALA A 80 9.09 -8.00 11.27
N SER A 81 10.40 -7.79 11.13
CA SER A 81 11.01 -6.44 11.19
C SER A 81 10.52 -5.55 10.05
N GLU A 82 10.17 -6.11 8.90
CA GLU A 82 9.53 -5.41 7.78
C GLU A 82 8.01 -5.26 7.96
N ASN A 83 7.46 -5.71 9.10
CA ASN A 83 6.03 -5.73 9.37
C ASN A 83 5.19 -6.48 8.33
N ILE A 84 5.78 -7.47 7.66
CA ILE A 84 5.08 -8.39 6.76
C ILE A 84 4.41 -9.51 7.55
N LEU A 85 5.08 -9.99 8.59
CA LEU A 85 4.56 -10.97 9.52
C LEU A 85 4.46 -10.37 10.94
N ILE A 86 3.64 -10.98 11.79
CA ILE A 86 3.48 -10.61 13.21
C ILE A 86 3.55 -11.88 14.05
N ARG A 87 4.46 -11.91 15.03
CA ARG A 87 4.50 -12.98 16.03
C ARG A 87 3.47 -12.69 17.12
N ARG A 88 2.63 -13.68 17.42
CA ARG A 88 1.70 -13.63 18.56
C ARG A 88 2.09 -14.70 19.56
N GLN A 89 2.50 -14.28 20.74
CA GLN A 89 2.98 -15.21 21.76
C GLN A 89 1.95 -16.33 22.03
N GLY A 90 2.41 -17.58 21.97
CA GLY A 90 1.59 -18.76 22.17
C GLY A 90 0.58 -19.08 21.06
N LYS A 91 0.45 -18.22 20.03
CA LYS A 91 -0.54 -18.38 18.95
C LYS A 91 0.09 -18.63 17.59
N GLY A 92 1.40 -18.35 17.41
CA GLY A 92 2.11 -18.52 16.15
C GLY A 92 2.46 -17.23 15.44
N THR A 93 2.76 -17.35 14.15
CA THR A 93 3.11 -16.23 13.27
C THR A 93 1.99 -16.01 12.26
N PHE A 94 1.61 -14.76 12.07
CA PHE A 94 0.45 -14.35 11.25
C PHE A 94 0.91 -13.37 10.16
N VAL A 95 0.22 -13.39 9.04
CA VAL A 95 0.36 -12.31 8.04
C VAL A 95 -0.21 -11.03 8.64
N ALA A 96 0.59 -9.97 8.65
CA ALA A 96 0.14 -8.69 9.18
C ALA A 96 -1.02 -8.13 8.33
N THR A 97 -1.91 -7.32 8.91
CA THR A 97 -3.08 -6.75 8.25
C THR A 97 -3.36 -5.31 8.70
N HIS A 98 -3.93 -4.50 7.81
CA HIS A 98 -4.42 -3.14 8.12
C HIS A 98 -5.79 -3.13 8.79
N THR A 99 -6.44 -4.28 8.94
CA THR A 99 -7.72 -4.36 9.64
C THR A 99 -7.57 -4.34 11.16
N GLU A 100 -6.35 -4.60 11.67
CA GLU A 100 -6.07 -4.50 13.11
C GLU A 100 -5.93 -3.03 13.55
N PRO A 101 -6.53 -2.63 14.67
CA PRO A 101 -6.49 -1.24 15.16
C PRO A 101 -5.08 -0.67 15.28
N THR A 102 -4.11 -1.49 15.71
CA THR A 102 -2.70 -1.10 15.88
C THR A 102 -1.99 -0.81 14.55
N HIS A 103 -2.49 -1.35 13.43
CA HIS A 103 -1.87 -1.22 12.10
C HIS A 103 -2.68 -0.36 11.13
N GLN A 104 -3.89 0.02 11.51
CA GLN A 104 -4.83 0.76 10.66
C GLN A 104 -4.27 2.12 10.20
N TYR A 105 -3.54 2.81 11.08
CA TYR A 105 -2.94 4.13 10.83
C TYR A 105 -1.41 4.11 10.83
N ARG A 106 -0.81 2.96 10.56
CA ARG A 106 0.65 2.76 10.60
C ARG A 106 1.46 3.83 9.86
N PHE A 107 0.95 4.34 8.78
CA PHE A 107 1.61 5.36 7.96
C PHE A 107 1.11 6.79 8.24
N LEU A 108 0.21 6.99 9.20
CA LEU A 108 -0.20 8.33 9.61
C LEU A 108 0.84 8.88 10.58
N ARG A 109 1.56 9.91 10.15
CA ARG A 109 2.65 10.54 10.91
C ARG A 109 2.28 11.89 11.49
N ILE A 110 1.17 12.49 11.06
CA ILE A 110 0.67 13.73 11.65
C ILE A 110 -0.12 13.37 12.90
N ILE A 111 0.30 13.94 14.01
CA ILE A 111 -0.28 13.71 15.34
C ILE A 111 -0.51 15.05 16.04
N PRO A 112 -1.51 15.16 16.93
CA PRO A 112 -1.68 16.32 17.77
C PRO A 112 -0.49 16.52 18.72
N ASP A 113 -0.06 17.76 18.93
CA ASP A 113 1.02 18.09 19.87
C ASP A 113 0.63 17.84 21.33
N LYS A 114 -0.67 17.95 21.62
CA LYS A 114 -1.24 17.72 22.95
C LYS A 114 -2.18 16.52 22.94
N GLY A 115 -2.14 15.70 23.96
CA GLY A 115 -3.01 14.54 24.13
C GLY A 115 -2.28 13.20 24.01
N ASN A 116 -3.05 12.11 24.10
CA ASN A 116 -2.51 10.76 23.95
C ASN A 116 -2.41 10.41 22.46
N LYS A 117 -1.18 10.34 21.95
CA LYS A 117 -0.83 10.06 20.56
C LYS A 117 -1.49 8.78 20.01
N ASP A 118 -1.71 7.78 20.87
CA ASP A 118 -2.22 6.47 20.49
C ASP A 118 -3.75 6.40 20.38
N LYS A 119 -4.47 7.47 20.77
CA LYS A 119 -5.93 7.44 20.86
C LYS A 119 -6.66 8.38 19.91
N VAL A 120 -5.94 9.24 19.19
CA VAL A 120 -6.59 10.22 18.30
C VAL A 120 -6.52 9.72 16.86
N HIS A 121 -7.60 9.07 16.42
CA HIS A 121 -7.77 8.71 15.04
C HIS A 121 -8.61 9.78 14.32
N PRO A 122 -8.19 10.21 13.12
CA PRO A 122 -8.96 11.18 12.37
C PRO A 122 -10.23 10.57 11.81
N THR A 123 -11.28 11.37 11.71
CA THR A 123 -12.39 11.08 10.81
C THR A 123 -12.03 11.46 9.38
N THR A 124 -12.67 10.83 8.41
CA THR A 124 -12.37 11.04 6.99
C THR A 124 -13.57 11.60 6.26
N ASN A 125 -13.41 12.77 5.64
CA ASN A 125 -14.38 13.37 4.76
C ASN A 125 -13.92 13.22 3.30
N PHE A 126 -14.54 12.30 2.55
CA PHE A 126 -14.26 12.12 1.13
C PHE A 126 -14.89 13.24 0.32
N ILE A 127 -14.08 13.93 -0.50
CA ILE A 127 -14.49 15.02 -1.39
C ILE A 127 -14.96 14.42 -2.70
N ASP A 128 -14.08 13.72 -3.41
CA ASP A 128 -14.39 13.09 -4.69
C ASP A 128 -13.51 11.86 -4.99
N VAL A 129 -13.96 11.06 -5.95
CA VAL A 129 -13.20 9.97 -6.56
C VAL A 129 -13.36 10.13 -8.07
N LYS A 130 -12.27 10.39 -8.79
CA LYS A 130 -12.27 10.67 -10.22
C LYS A 130 -11.34 9.75 -10.98
N ARG A 131 -11.81 9.23 -12.10
CA ARG A 131 -10.95 8.54 -13.07
C ARG A 131 -10.21 9.56 -13.91
N GLY A 132 -8.95 9.27 -14.22
CA GLY A 132 -8.10 10.16 -14.99
C GLY A 132 -6.96 9.41 -15.66
N LYS A 133 -5.99 10.18 -16.14
CA LYS A 133 -4.76 9.68 -16.74
C LYS A 133 -3.58 10.10 -15.86
N ALA A 134 -2.61 9.20 -15.71
CA ALA A 134 -1.39 9.49 -14.95
C ALA A 134 -0.61 10.64 -15.60
N SER A 135 -0.28 11.66 -14.80
CA SER A 135 0.72 12.66 -15.16
C SER A 135 2.10 11.99 -15.28
N THR A 136 3.07 12.69 -15.87
CA THR A 136 4.46 12.18 -15.93
C THR A 136 5.02 11.87 -14.55
N GLU A 137 4.75 12.73 -13.55
CA GLU A 137 5.15 12.54 -12.15
C GLU A 137 4.55 11.25 -11.55
N VAL A 138 3.23 11.11 -11.62
CA VAL A 138 2.51 9.93 -11.10
C VAL A 138 2.90 8.66 -11.84
N ALA A 139 3.05 8.71 -13.16
CA ALA A 139 3.45 7.57 -13.97
C ALA A 139 4.84 7.07 -13.56
N SER A 140 5.80 7.99 -13.40
CA SER A 140 7.15 7.65 -12.93
C SER A 140 7.14 7.06 -11.51
N ALA A 141 6.33 7.63 -10.60
CA ALA A 141 6.24 7.17 -9.21
C ALA A 141 5.59 5.78 -9.07
N LEU A 142 4.68 5.42 -9.97
CA LEU A 142 3.91 4.17 -9.93
C LEU A 142 4.37 3.11 -10.94
N ASP A 143 5.51 3.31 -11.60
CA ASP A 143 6.03 2.45 -12.68
C ASP A 143 4.97 2.20 -13.78
N LEU A 144 4.24 3.26 -14.15
CA LEU A 144 3.22 3.25 -15.18
C LEU A 144 3.71 3.97 -16.44
N LYS A 145 3.07 3.67 -17.57
CA LYS A 145 3.24 4.48 -18.78
C LYS A 145 2.57 5.85 -18.58
N PRO A 146 3.15 6.95 -19.08
CA PRO A 146 2.47 8.25 -19.11
C PRO A 146 1.08 8.12 -19.75
N GLY A 147 0.06 8.72 -19.11
CA GLY A 147 -1.33 8.62 -19.56
C GLY A 147 -2.04 7.31 -19.23
N ALA A 148 -1.42 6.39 -18.50
CA ALA A 148 -2.09 5.18 -18.00
C ALA A 148 -3.32 5.54 -17.17
N PRO A 149 -4.39 4.70 -17.20
CA PRO A 149 -5.59 4.95 -16.42
C PRO A 149 -5.30 4.91 -14.91
N VAL A 150 -5.73 5.96 -14.20
CA VAL A 150 -5.62 6.07 -12.74
C VAL A 150 -6.93 6.52 -12.13
N THR A 151 -7.08 6.28 -10.83
CA THR A 151 -8.19 6.79 -10.03
C THR A 151 -7.61 7.70 -8.95
N ALA A 152 -8.02 8.97 -8.94
CA ALA A 152 -7.66 9.95 -7.93
C ALA A 152 -8.77 10.04 -6.87
N ILE A 153 -8.38 10.02 -5.60
CA ILE A 153 -9.26 10.17 -4.44
C ILE A 153 -8.81 11.44 -3.72
N ARG A 154 -9.74 12.37 -3.48
CA ARG A 154 -9.50 13.51 -2.60
C ARG A 154 -10.31 13.39 -1.33
N ARG A 155 -9.66 13.65 -0.19
CA ARG A 155 -10.29 13.60 1.12
C ARG A 155 -9.65 14.59 2.09
N VAL A 156 -10.39 14.92 3.14
CA VAL A 156 -9.86 15.63 4.31
C VAL A 156 -9.86 14.70 5.50
N LEU A 157 -8.75 14.64 6.21
CA LEU A 157 -8.67 14.02 7.53
C LEU A 157 -8.89 15.11 8.58
N VAL A 158 -9.82 14.82 9.50
CA VAL A 158 -10.28 15.78 10.53
C VAL A 158 -9.94 15.21 11.89
N PHE A 159 -9.15 15.94 12.67
CA PHE A 159 -8.81 15.60 14.05
C PHE A 159 -9.56 16.52 15.00
N ALA A 160 -10.33 15.96 15.94
CA ALA A 160 -11.09 16.74 16.93
C ALA A 160 -11.80 17.97 16.30
N ASP A 161 -12.56 17.72 15.24
CA ASP A 161 -13.31 18.70 14.44
C ASP A 161 -12.47 19.70 13.64
N THR A 162 -11.14 19.59 13.66
CA THR A 162 -10.24 20.45 12.88
C THR A 162 -9.83 19.75 11.57
N PRO A 163 -10.17 20.28 10.38
CA PRO A 163 -9.66 19.82 9.11
C PRO A 163 -8.13 19.99 9.07
N THR A 164 -7.39 18.89 9.08
CA THR A 164 -5.94 18.94 9.32
C THR A 164 -5.13 18.50 8.12
N ILE A 165 -5.60 17.52 7.34
CA ILE A 165 -4.86 17.00 6.19
C ILE A 165 -5.78 16.98 4.97
N LEU A 166 -5.38 17.64 3.90
CA LEU A 166 -5.99 17.48 2.57
C LEU A 166 -5.14 16.49 1.77
N ASP A 167 -5.66 15.27 1.56
CA ASP A 167 -5.01 14.21 0.80
C ASP A 167 -5.50 14.18 -0.64
N GLU A 168 -4.57 14.04 -1.57
CA GLU A 168 -4.78 13.55 -2.92
C GLU A 168 -4.06 12.21 -3.08
N ILE A 169 -4.81 11.15 -3.36
CA ILE A 169 -4.34 9.77 -3.46
C ILE A 169 -4.58 9.31 -4.89
N VAL A 170 -3.54 8.83 -5.57
CA VAL A 170 -3.64 8.32 -6.94
C VAL A 170 -3.25 6.85 -6.97
N LEU A 171 -4.14 6.05 -7.54
CA LEU A 171 -4.04 4.60 -7.62
C LEU A 171 -4.14 4.14 -9.08
N SER A 172 -3.39 3.09 -9.45
CA SER A 172 -3.55 2.47 -10.78
C SER A 172 -4.94 1.85 -10.94
N SER A 173 -5.69 2.25 -11.97
CA SER A 173 -7.02 1.67 -12.22
C SER A 173 -6.97 0.19 -12.59
N ALA A 174 -5.83 -0.32 -13.06
CA ALA A 174 -5.63 -1.74 -13.34
C ALA A 174 -5.53 -2.57 -12.05
N LEU A 175 -4.88 -2.04 -11.01
CA LEU A 175 -4.76 -2.70 -9.70
C LEU A 175 -6.03 -2.56 -8.86
N PHE A 176 -6.76 -1.46 -9.04
CA PHE A 176 -7.96 -1.12 -8.27
C PHE A 176 -9.15 -0.86 -9.19
N PRO A 177 -9.64 -1.89 -9.91
CA PRO A 177 -10.78 -1.73 -10.83
C PRO A 177 -12.06 -1.39 -10.07
N ASN A 178 -12.93 -0.59 -10.72
CA ASN A 178 -14.25 -0.22 -10.19
C ASN A 178 -14.22 0.45 -8.81
N LEU A 179 -13.15 1.21 -8.52
CA LEU A 179 -13.06 2.02 -7.32
C LEU A 179 -14.02 3.21 -7.44
N THR A 180 -14.95 3.35 -6.50
CA THR A 180 -15.91 4.45 -6.43
C THR A 180 -16.00 4.99 -5.00
N ILE A 181 -16.57 6.20 -4.86
CA ILE A 181 -16.72 6.83 -3.54
C ILE A 181 -17.70 6.06 -2.66
N GLU A 182 -18.74 5.46 -3.25
CA GLU A 182 -19.75 4.65 -2.55
C GLU A 182 -19.09 3.43 -1.90
N ARG A 183 -18.28 2.68 -2.68
CA ARG A 183 -17.56 1.50 -2.17
C ARG A 183 -16.60 1.85 -1.04
N ILE A 184 -15.93 3.02 -1.13
CA ILE A 184 -15.03 3.45 -0.07
C ILE A 184 -15.82 3.83 1.19
N ARG A 185 -16.96 4.54 1.04
CA ARG A 185 -17.81 4.97 2.17
C ARG A 185 -18.51 3.81 2.87
N GLU A 186 -18.84 2.76 2.15
CA GLU A 186 -19.44 1.52 2.71
C GLU A 186 -18.42 0.75 3.57
N SER A 187 -17.13 0.94 3.32
CA SER A 187 -16.07 0.29 4.09
C SER A 187 -15.89 0.98 5.45
N ARG A 188 -15.85 0.16 6.49
CA ARG A 188 -15.49 0.63 7.84
C ARG A 188 -13.99 0.51 8.03
N GLY A 189 -13.30 1.62 8.32
CA GLY A 189 -11.87 1.62 8.61
C GLY A 189 -11.06 2.58 7.74
N SER A 190 -9.74 2.38 7.71
CA SER A 190 -8.84 3.21 6.91
C SER A 190 -8.92 2.86 5.42
N ILE A 191 -8.44 3.78 4.57
CA ILE A 191 -8.33 3.50 3.13
C ILE A 191 -7.47 2.25 2.85
N TYR A 192 -6.42 2.00 3.64
CA TYR A 192 -5.58 0.82 3.45
C TYR A 192 -6.28 -0.48 3.84
N SER A 193 -7.09 -0.46 4.90
CA SER A 193 -7.94 -1.59 5.26
C SER A 193 -8.93 -1.91 4.12
N PHE A 194 -9.54 -0.88 3.53
CA PHE A 194 -10.43 -1.04 2.37
C PHE A 194 -9.70 -1.62 1.15
N LEU A 195 -8.50 -1.09 0.81
CA LEU A 195 -7.73 -1.59 -0.34
C LEU A 195 -7.25 -3.04 -0.13
N GLU A 196 -6.88 -3.39 1.11
CA GLU A 196 -6.49 -4.75 1.48
C GLU A 196 -7.67 -5.72 1.36
N THR A 197 -8.82 -5.40 1.97
CA THR A 197 -9.99 -6.29 1.97
C THR A 197 -10.69 -6.37 0.62
N GLY A 198 -10.75 -5.27 -0.11
CA GLY A 198 -11.46 -5.16 -1.38
C GLY A 198 -10.67 -5.63 -2.59
N TYR A 199 -9.35 -5.57 -2.54
CA TYR A 199 -8.47 -5.86 -3.70
C TYR A 199 -7.32 -6.81 -3.37
N GLY A 200 -7.18 -7.25 -2.12
CA GLY A 200 -6.08 -8.15 -1.70
C GLY A 200 -4.69 -7.49 -1.70
N LEU A 201 -4.61 -6.17 -1.84
CA LEU A 201 -3.35 -5.44 -1.94
C LEU A 201 -3.05 -4.73 -0.61
N ARG A 202 -1.96 -5.14 0.03
CA ARG A 202 -1.49 -4.58 1.28
C ARG A 202 -0.31 -3.64 1.07
N MET A 203 -0.34 -2.45 1.70
CA MET A 203 0.78 -1.53 1.74
C MET A 203 1.73 -1.95 2.86
N ILE A 204 2.95 -2.36 2.50
CA ILE A 204 3.93 -2.88 3.47
C ILE A 204 5.02 -1.87 3.80
N ARG A 205 5.37 -1.01 2.86
CA ARG A 205 6.41 0.01 2.95
C ARG A 205 5.95 1.30 2.31
N ALA A 206 6.47 2.43 2.77
CA ALA A 206 6.28 3.72 2.13
C ALA A 206 7.58 4.53 2.14
N GLU A 207 7.75 5.35 1.12
CA GLU A 207 8.76 6.40 1.04
C GLU A 207 8.07 7.75 1.10
N GLU A 208 8.65 8.70 1.83
CA GLU A 208 8.09 10.03 2.00
C GLU A 208 9.11 11.11 1.70
N ARG A 209 8.64 12.19 1.08
CA ARG A 209 9.36 13.45 0.93
C ARG A 209 8.54 14.54 1.60
N LEU A 210 9.22 15.33 2.44
CA LEU A 210 8.60 16.38 3.22
C LEU A 210 9.15 17.73 2.79
N TYR A 211 8.26 18.70 2.55
CA TYR A 211 8.63 20.07 2.22
C TYR A 211 7.51 21.03 2.59
N ALA A 212 7.84 22.31 2.73
CA ALA A 212 6.86 23.35 3.03
C ALA A 212 6.23 23.90 1.74
N VAL A 213 4.92 24.20 1.82
CA VAL A 213 4.17 24.87 0.75
C VAL A 213 3.25 25.92 1.36
N ALA A 214 2.83 26.89 0.56
CA ALA A 214 1.75 27.78 0.91
C ALA A 214 0.40 27.14 0.54
N ALA A 215 -0.63 27.37 1.35
CA ALA A 215 -1.99 26.95 1.02
C ALA A 215 -2.47 27.67 -0.25
N ASP A 216 -2.78 26.89 -1.28
CA ASP A 216 -3.50 27.37 -2.46
C ASP A 216 -5.00 27.55 -2.13
N VAL A 217 -5.77 28.09 -3.05
CA VAL A 217 -7.23 28.28 -2.90
C VAL A 217 -7.93 26.97 -2.50
N THR A 218 -7.52 25.83 -3.09
CA THR A 218 -8.12 24.52 -2.81
C THR A 218 -7.81 24.08 -1.38
N ALA A 219 -6.55 24.18 -0.96
CA ALA A 219 -6.15 23.83 0.40
C ALA A 219 -6.80 24.77 1.43
N ALA A 220 -6.83 26.07 1.15
CA ALA A 220 -7.45 27.08 2.02
C ALA A 220 -8.93 26.76 2.31
N VAL A 221 -9.70 26.44 1.26
CA VAL A 221 -11.12 26.08 1.39
C VAL A 221 -11.32 24.80 2.20
N HIS A 222 -10.58 23.74 1.88
CA HIS A 222 -10.81 22.43 2.49
C HIS A 222 -10.23 22.31 3.91
N LEU A 223 -9.15 23.02 4.21
CA LEU A 223 -8.54 23.07 5.54
C LEU A 223 -9.08 24.21 6.42
N MET A 224 -9.96 25.07 5.87
CA MET A 224 -10.57 26.22 6.55
C MET A 224 -9.51 27.21 7.09
N VAL A 225 -8.47 27.46 6.28
CA VAL A 225 -7.38 28.40 6.59
C VAL A 225 -7.31 29.52 5.57
N ALA A 226 -6.54 30.59 5.84
CA ALA A 226 -6.28 31.61 4.86
C ALA A 226 -5.40 31.09 3.71
N GLU A 227 -5.61 31.60 2.48
CA GLU A 227 -4.69 31.39 1.38
C GLU A 227 -3.29 31.90 1.77
N GLY A 228 -2.24 31.17 1.40
CA GLY A 228 -0.87 31.48 1.81
C GLY A 228 -0.45 30.91 3.16
N THR A 229 -1.36 30.33 3.96
CA THR A 229 -1.01 29.65 5.22
C THR A 229 0.07 28.60 4.98
N PRO A 230 1.16 28.56 5.77
CA PRO A 230 2.19 27.53 5.66
C PRO A 230 1.64 26.14 5.96
N LEU A 231 1.89 25.18 5.08
CA LEU A 231 1.51 23.78 5.23
C LEU A 231 2.73 22.89 5.06
N LEU A 232 2.77 21.77 5.80
CA LEU A 232 3.70 20.68 5.53
C LEU A 232 3.12 19.81 4.41
N CYS A 233 3.84 19.73 3.30
CA CYS A 233 3.51 18.79 2.23
C CYS A 233 4.25 17.47 2.44
N VAL A 234 3.53 16.36 2.38
CA VAL A 234 4.05 15.00 2.50
C VAL A 234 3.70 14.25 1.22
N ASP A 235 4.68 14.10 0.33
CA ASP A 235 4.56 13.22 -0.84
C ASP A 235 4.99 11.82 -0.45
N ARG A 236 4.12 10.84 -0.73
CA ARG A 236 4.34 9.44 -0.36
C ARG A 236 4.17 8.54 -1.57
N ILE A 237 5.05 7.55 -1.67
CA ILE A 237 4.85 6.38 -2.52
C ILE A 237 4.72 5.18 -1.60
N ALA A 238 3.60 4.46 -1.68
CA ALA A 238 3.41 3.22 -0.92
C ALA A 238 3.62 2.01 -1.82
N PHE A 239 4.24 0.99 -1.25
CA PHE A 239 4.64 -0.23 -1.94
C PHE A 239 3.95 -1.45 -1.33
N THR A 240 3.61 -2.41 -2.19
CA THR A 240 3.19 -3.75 -1.79
C THR A 240 4.36 -4.74 -1.87
N TYR A 241 4.08 -6.03 -1.78
CA TYR A 241 5.10 -7.08 -1.89
C TYR A 241 5.94 -6.95 -3.16
N GLY A 242 7.24 -7.28 -3.05
CA GLY A 242 8.18 -7.21 -4.15
C GLY A 242 8.52 -5.77 -4.59
N ASP A 243 8.44 -4.81 -3.65
CA ASP A 243 8.73 -3.39 -3.90
C ASP A 243 7.90 -2.76 -5.05
N LYS A 244 6.72 -3.31 -5.33
CA LYS A 244 5.83 -2.79 -6.36
C LYS A 244 5.12 -1.54 -5.85
N PRO A 245 5.28 -0.36 -6.48
CA PRO A 245 4.58 0.85 -6.11
C PRO A 245 3.09 0.73 -6.47
N VAL A 246 2.21 1.10 -5.55
CA VAL A 246 0.75 0.94 -5.72
C VAL A 246 -0.05 2.20 -5.42
N GLU A 247 0.52 3.14 -4.67
CA GLU A 247 -0.11 4.40 -4.33
C GLU A 247 0.90 5.55 -4.44
N TRP A 248 0.51 6.62 -5.11
CA TRP A 248 1.10 7.95 -4.95
C TRP A 248 0.14 8.81 -4.15
N ARG A 249 0.67 9.57 -3.18
CA ARG A 249 -0.15 10.43 -2.33
C ARG A 249 0.57 11.75 -2.09
N ARG A 250 -0.19 12.83 -2.12
CA ARG A 250 0.21 14.16 -1.66
C ARG A 250 -0.72 14.60 -0.54
N GLY A 251 -0.17 14.71 0.68
CA GLY A 251 -0.86 15.22 1.85
C GLY A 251 -0.40 16.66 2.14
N ARG A 252 -1.32 17.62 2.17
CA ARG A 252 -1.08 18.98 2.63
C ARG A 252 -1.61 19.10 4.05
N CYS A 253 -0.70 19.29 5.02
CA CYS A 253 -0.97 19.14 6.44
C CYS A 253 -0.85 20.48 7.15
N LEU A 254 -1.88 20.83 7.92
CA LEU A 254 -1.82 21.91 8.88
C LEU A 254 -0.93 21.47 10.06
N THR A 255 0.00 22.36 10.48
CA THR A 255 0.92 22.11 11.58
C THR A 255 0.68 23.02 12.79
N ASP A 256 -0.39 23.81 12.78
CA ASP A 256 -0.83 24.55 13.95
C ASP A 256 -1.47 23.61 14.96
N GLY A 257 -0.72 23.28 16.03
CA GLY A 257 -1.08 22.28 17.05
C GLY A 257 -0.90 20.81 16.63
N TYR A 258 -0.22 20.57 15.50
CA TYR A 258 0.09 19.23 14.98
C TYR A 258 1.54 19.15 14.52
N SER A 259 2.14 17.97 14.66
CA SER A 259 3.49 17.69 14.20
C SER A 259 3.57 16.41 13.36
N TYR A 260 4.55 16.37 12.47
CA TYR A 260 4.97 15.13 11.84
C TYR A 260 5.92 14.42 12.80
N TYR A 261 5.49 13.27 13.31
CA TYR A 261 6.27 12.46 14.25
C TYR A 261 6.80 11.19 13.58
N ASN A 262 8.10 10.98 13.66
CA ASN A 262 8.76 9.73 13.26
C ASN A 262 9.80 9.36 14.30
N GLU A 263 9.75 8.11 14.76
CA GLU A 263 10.76 7.53 15.65
C GLU A 263 11.78 6.79 14.79
N LEU A 264 13.05 7.18 14.97
CA LEU A 264 14.17 6.56 14.28
C LEU A 264 14.83 5.58 15.25
N ALA A 265 14.96 4.30 14.85
CA ALA A 265 15.59 3.22 15.61
C ALA A 265 16.87 2.76 14.92
#